data_153f7052c6025d35c4f440a2fcac52a6
#
_entry.id   153f7052c6025d35c4f440a2fcac52a6
#
_cell.length_a   1.000
_cell.length_b   1.000
_cell.length_c   1.000
_cell.angle_alpha   90.00
_cell.angle_beta   90.00
_cell.angle_gamma   90.00
#
_symmetry.space_group_name_H-M   'P 1'
#
loop_
_entity.id
_entity.type
_entity.pdbx_description
1 polymer ?
#
loop_
_entity_poly.entity_id
_entity_poly.type
_entity_poly.pdbx_seq_one_letter_code
_entity_poly.pdbx_strand_id
1 'polypeptide(L)'
;MWGAIAALVASAALQQINTSMAASRQQKATREAMKRQRDYQMRAEKIAMDNAQEYRTDTREKKQDEIADELTQTYFRPVKAAQTEHAAASRTQGDVSQDYLNAKSASDSRQMNSAKELATLLGRKNSANRLRQYEAIDMADNASEIARLNDYANRMYNVDSYAIKAAGQGNPFLQIGSEVLGGYGGVMLGNELDKLVKDSVKSAGGVATK
;
A
#
# COMPACT_ATOMS: atom_id res chain seq x y z
N MET A 1 -8.02 54.42 29.04
CA MET A 1 -6.94 53.43 29.25
C MET A 1 -7.43 51.98 29.30
N TRP A 2 -8.42 51.60 30.09
CA TRP A 2 -8.86 50.22 30.26
C TRP A 2 -9.34 49.54 28.95
N GLY A 3 -10.00 50.26 28.06
CA GLY A 3 -10.50 49.70 26.79
C GLY A 3 -9.37 49.29 25.80
N ALA A 4 -8.29 50.07 25.76
CA ALA A 4 -7.18 49.78 24.90
C ALA A 4 -6.35 48.57 25.40
N ILE A 5 -6.19 48.44 26.71
CA ILE A 5 -5.52 47.28 27.33
C ILE A 5 -6.38 46.01 27.11
N ALA A 6 -7.69 46.10 27.26
CA ALA A 6 -8.60 44.98 27.01
C ALA A 6 -8.56 44.53 25.55
N ALA A 7 -8.46 45.44 24.56
CA ALA A 7 -8.33 45.09 23.15
C ALA A 7 -7.03 44.42 22.82
N LEU A 8 -5.90 44.85 23.40
CA LEU A 8 -4.58 44.22 23.23
C LEU A 8 -4.52 42.82 23.84
N VAL A 9 -5.07 42.62 25.03
CA VAL A 9 -5.13 41.31 25.67
C VAL A 9 -6.02 40.36 24.86
N ALA A 10 -7.17 40.84 24.36
CA ALA A 10 -8.05 40.03 23.52
C ALA A 10 -7.38 39.65 22.18
N SER A 11 -6.64 40.55 21.53
CA SER A 11 -5.94 40.25 20.31
C SER A 11 -4.81 39.22 20.50
N ALA A 12 -4.05 39.33 21.59
CA ALA A 12 -3.00 38.34 21.92
C ALA A 12 -3.61 36.97 22.24
N ALA A 13 -4.73 36.91 22.96
CA ALA A 13 -5.43 35.66 23.24
C ALA A 13 -5.96 35.00 21.98
N LEU A 14 -6.56 35.76 21.04
CA LEU A 14 -7.03 35.25 19.76
C LEU A 14 -5.90 34.70 18.89
N GLN A 15 -4.75 35.38 18.88
CA GLN A 15 -3.58 34.92 18.15
C GLN A 15 -3.02 33.64 18.75
N GLN A 16 -2.96 33.52 20.07
CA GLN A 16 -2.50 32.29 20.73
C GLN A 16 -3.46 31.11 20.51
N ILE A 17 -4.77 31.35 20.54
CA ILE A 17 -5.76 30.33 20.21
C ILE A 17 -5.61 29.87 18.76
N ASN A 18 -5.42 30.81 17.82
CA ASN A 18 -5.25 30.50 16.40
C ASN A 18 -4.01 29.64 16.15
N THR A 19 -2.87 29.97 16.77
CA THR A 19 -1.62 29.21 16.65
C THR A 19 -1.74 27.83 17.29
N SER A 20 -2.36 27.69 18.44
CA SER A 20 -2.56 26.39 19.12
C SER A 20 -3.50 25.48 18.34
N MET A 21 -4.58 26.01 17.77
CA MET A 21 -5.48 25.26 16.89
C MET A 21 -4.79 24.81 15.60
N ALA A 22 -4.01 25.68 14.98
CA ALA A 22 -3.22 25.35 13.78
C ALA A 22 -2.21 24.24 14.08
N ALA A 23 -1.47 24.34 15.18
CA ALA A 23 -0.53 23.31 15.62
C ALA A 23 -1.21 21.96 15.88
N SER A 24 -2.38 21.96 16.54
CA SER A 24 -3.16 20.76 16.80
C SER A 24 -3.64 20.08 15.50
N ARG A 25 -4.15 20.86 14.54
CA ARG A 25 -4.57 20.36 13.22
C ARG A 25 -3.37 19.80 12.44
N GLN A 26 -2.25 20.49 12.47
CA GLN A 26 -1.02 20.04 11.82
C GLN A 26 -0.49 18.74 12.42
N GLN A 27 -0.50 18.60 13.75
CA GLN A 27 -0.13 17.34 14.41
C GLN A 27 -1.05 16.18 14.01
N LYS A 28 -2.37 16.44 13.94
CA LYS A 28 -3.33 15.43 13.50
C LYS A 28 -3.08 15.00 12.06
N ALA A 29 -2.92 15.95 11.14
CA ALA A 29 -2.63 15.68 9.74
C ALA A 29 -1.31 14.89 9.58
N THR A 30 -0.28 15.25 10.34
CA THR A 30 1.02 14.52 10.34
C THR A 30 0.86 13.09 10.85
N ARG A 31 0.12 12.87 11.92
CA ARG A 31 -0.15 11.51 12.44
C ARG A 31 -0.91 10.66 11.43
N GLU A 32 -1.91 11.21 10.77
CA GLU A 32 -2.69 10.52 9.74
C GLU A 32 -1.83 10.19 8.50
N ALA A 33 -0.96 11.11 8.08
CA ALA A 33 -0.01 10.89 7.00
C ALA A 33 0.98 9.76 7.33
N MET A 34 1.58 9.78 8.53
CA MET A 34 2.47 8.72 8.99
C MET A 34 1.76 7.36 9.09
N LYS A 35 0.50 7.34 9.52
CA LYS A 35 -0.28 6.10 9.60
C LYS A 35 -0.51 5.53 8.19
N ARG A 36 -0.92 6.34 7.21
CA ARG A 36 -1.08 5.90 5.82
C ARG A 36 0.23 5.36 5.24
N GLN A 37 1.33 6.06 5.44
CA GLN A 37 2.64 5.62 4.96
C GLN A 37 3.05 4.28 5.57
N ARG A 38 2.84 4.10 6.87
CA ARG A 38 3.09 2.82 7.55
C ARG A 38 2.21 1.70 6.99
N ASP A 39 0.94 1.98 6.69
CA ASP A 39 0.03 0.99 6.12
C ASP A 39 0.51 0.52 4.73
N TYR A 40 1.03 1.42 3.89
CA TYR A 40 1.62 1.03 2.60
C TYR A 40 2.89 0.19 2.77
N GLN A 41 3.76 0.57 3.71
CA GLN A 41 4.96 -0.21 4.02
C GLN A 41 4.62 -1.61 4.52
N MET A 42 3.69 -1.73 5.47
CA MET A 42 3.24 -3.04 5.97
C MET A 42 2.66 -3.93 4.88
N ARG A 43 1.91 -3.36 3.92
CA ARG A 43 1.39 -4.12 2.78
C ARG A 43 2.52 -4.61 1.87
N ALA A 44 3.48 -3.75 1.54
CA ALA A 44 4.64 -4.13 0.74
C ALA A 44 5.49 -5.20 1.43
N GLU A 45 5.73 -5.07 2.74
CA GLU A 45 6.42 -6.07 3.55
C GLU A 45 5.67 -7.41 3.57
N LYS A 46 4.33 -7.37 3.70
CA LYS A 46 3.52 -8.58 3.66
C LYS A 46 3.67 -9.31 2.33
N ILE A 47 3.57 -8.61 1.19
CA ILE A 47 3.77 -9.20 -0.13
C ILE A 47 5.18 -9.82 -0.23
N ALA A 48 6.20 -9.12 0.25
CA ALA A 48 7.56 -9.64 0.25
C ALA A 48 7.73 -10.88 1.15
N MET A 49 7.09 -10.92 2.31
CA MET A 49 7.11 -12.07 3.21
C MET A 49 6.34 -13.27 2.65
N ASP A 50 5.14 -13.05 2.10
CA ASP A 50 4.33 -14.09 1.47
C ASP A 50 5.11 -14.70 0.30
N ASN A 51 5.75 -13.87 -0.50
CA ASN A 51 6.64 -14.27 -1.58
C ASN A 51 7.82 -15.13 -1.05
N ALA A 52 8.50 -14.67 0.01
CA ALA A 52 9.60 -15.41 0.61
C ALA A 52 9.18 -16.79 1.14
N GLN A 53 7.94 -16.94 1.62
CA GLN A 53 7.40 -18.24 2.05
C GLN A 53 7.13 -19.18 0.86
N GLU A 54 6.69 -18.65 -0.28
CA GLU A 54 6.46 -19.42 -1.49
C GLU A 54 7.74 -20.00 -2.10
N TYR A 55 8.88 -19.29 -1.92
CA TYR A 55 10.20 -19.73 -2.38
C TYR A 55 10.95 -20.65 -1.42
N ARG A 56 10.34 -21.05 -0.30
CA ARG A 56 10.92 -22.04 0.59
C ARG A 56 11.04 -23.38 -0.09
N THR A 57 12.10 -24.11 0.23
CA THR A 57 12.44 -25.40 -0.42
C THR A 57 11.28 -26.39 -0.32
N ASP A 58 10.67 -26.49 0.85
CA ASP A 58 9.54 -27.38 1.13
C ASP A 58 8.28 -27.06 0.31
N THR A 59 8.02 -25.77 0.12
CA THR A 59 6.89 -25.30 -0.71
C THR A 59 7.15 -25.52 -2.19
N ARG A 60 8.38 -25.26 -2.64
CA ARG A 60 8.81 -25.47 -4.03
C ARG A 60 8.78 -26.93 -4.42
N GLU A 61 9.25 -27.83 -3.55
CA GLU A 61 9.21 -29.28 -3.78
C GLU A 61 7.76 -29.76 -3.98
N LYS A 62 6.85 -29.36 -3.10
CA LYS A 62 5.42 -29.70 -3.22
C LYS A 62 4.82 -29.18 -4.55
N LYS A 63 5.04 -27.91 -4.88
CA LYS A 63 4.58 -27.32 -6.16
C LYS A 63 5.18 -28.06 -7.36
N GLN A 64 6.44 -28.45 -7.28
CA GLN A 64 7.11 -29.21 -8.35
C GLN A 64 6.50 -30.59 -8.52
N ASP A 65 6.19 -31.29 -7.44
CA ASP A 65 5.54 -32.60 -7.48
C ASP A 65 4.11 -32.51 -8.03
N GLU A 66 3.34 -31.50 -7.62
CA GLU A 66 2.00 -31.24 -8.17
C GLU A 66 2.04 -30.99 -9.69
N ILE A 67 2.99 -30.17 -10.16
CA ILE A 67 3.21 -29.93 -11.59
C ILE A 67 3.65 -31.20 -12.31
N ALA A 68 4.50 -32.02 -11.68
CA ALA A 68 4.95 -33.28 -12.25
C ALA A 68 3.78 -34.26 -12.43
N ASP A 69 2.87 -34.34 -11.46
CA ASP A 69 1.67 -35.17 -11.52
C ASP A 69 0.68 -34.68 -12.59
N GLU A 70 0.46 -33.37 -12.67
CA GLU A 70 -0.38 -32.77 -13.72
C GLU A 70 0.17 -33.06 -15.13
N LEU A 71 1.47 -32.85 -15.32
CA LEU A 71 2.14 -33.15 -16.59
C LEU A 71 2.10 -34.65 -16.93
N THR A 72 2.29 -35.52 -15.94
CA THR A 72 2.19 -36.95 -16.10
C THR A 72 0.80 -37.34 -16.60
N GLN A 73 -0.25 -36.83 -15.99
CA GLN A 73 -1.63 -37.06 -16.43
C GLN A 73 -1.88 -36.52 -17.85
N THR A 74 -1.36 -35.35 -18.15
CA THR A 74 -1.48 -34.71 -19.46
C THR A 74 -0.83 -35.53 -20.55
N TYR A 75 0.39 -36.02 -20.32
CA TYR A 75 1.13 -36.86 -21.27
C TYR A 75 0.55 -38.29 -21.40
N PHE A 76 -0.03 -38.81 -20.33
CA PHE A 76 -0.61 -40.14 -20.32
C PHE A 76 -2.03 -40.18 -20.91
N ARG A 77 -2.79 -39.10 -20.89
CA ARG A 77 -4.18 -39.02 -21.38
C ARG A 77 -4.36 -39.49 -22.81
N PRO A 78 -3.55 -39.07 -23.82
CA PRO A 78 -3.72 -39.51 -25.18
C PRO A 78 -3.43 -41.01 -25.37
N VAL A 79 -2.49 -41.57 -24.62
CA VAL A 79 -2.15 -43.00 -24.66
C VAL A 79 -3.34 -43.83 -24.14
N LYS A 80 -3.95 -43.39 -23.05
CA LYS A 80 -5.13 -44.03 -22.46
C LYS A 80 -6.32 -43.95 -23.40
N ALA A 81 -6.54 -42.86 -24.10
CA ALA A 81 -7.63 -42.70 -25.07
C ALA A 81 -7.46 -43.64 -26.27
N ALA A 82 -6.25 -43.66 -26.87
CA ALA A 82 -5.95 -44.53 -28.00
C ALA A 82 -6.15 -46.04 -27.66
N GLN A 83 -5.78 -46.45 -26.45
CA GLN A 83 -5.95 -47.83 -26.01
C GLN A 83 -7.44 -48.18 -25.82
N THR A 84 -8.27 -47.26 -25.35
CA THR A 84 -9.72 -47.47 -25.19
C THR A 84 -10.37 -47.65 -26.56
N GLU A 85 -9.96 -46.88 -27.57
CA GLU A 85 -10.45 -47.01 -28.94
C GLU A 85 -10.03 -48.36 -29.57
N HIS A 86 -8.77 -48.77 -29.37
CA HIS A 86 -8.29 -50.07 -29.86
C HIS A 86 -8.99 -51.26 -29.18
N ALA A 87 -9.29 -51.15 -27.87
CA ALA A 87 -10.04 -52.19 -27.15
C ALA A 87 -11.49 -52.28 -27.64
N ALA A 88 -12.12 -51.15 -27.98
CA ALA A 88 -13.45 -51.13 -28.56
C ALA A 88 -13.48 -51.77 -29.98
N ALA A 89 -12.50 -51.40 -30.83
CA ALA A 89 -12.40 -51.96 -32.19
C ALA A 89 -12.12 -53.47 -32.20
N SER A 90 -11.35 -53.99 -31.24
CA SER A 90 -11.02 -55.39 -31.16
C SER A 90 -12.19 -56.31 -30.70
N ARG A 91 -13.20 -55.74 -30.08
CA ARG A 91 -14.44 -56.47 -29.69
C ARG A 91 -15.36 -56.78 -30.85
N THR A 92 -15.18 -56.16 -31.99
CA THR A 92 -16.00 -56.34 -33.20
C THR A 92 -15.42 -57.34 -34.17
N GLN A 93 -14.23 -57.91 -33.94
CA GLN A 93 -13.58 -58.93 -34.77
C GLN A 93 -13.81 -60.31 -34.14
N GLY A 94 -14.63 -61.15 -34.78
CA GLY A 94 -14.91 -62.59 -34.68
C GLY A 94 -14.23 -63.47 -33.61
N ASP A 95 -14.52 -64.73 -33.62
CA ASP A 95 -14.11 -65.73 -32.62
C ASP A 95 -12.57 -65.87 -32.57
N VAL A 96 -11.93 -65.32 -31.56
CA VAL A 96 -10.47 -65.27 -31.35
C VAL A 96 -10.11 -66.22 -30.21
N SER A 97 -9.02 -66.98 -30.34
CA SER A 97 -8.61 -67.92 -29.30
C SER A 97 -8.28 -67.24 -27.98
N GLN A 98 -8.61 -67.89 -26.87
CA GLN A 98 -8.36 -67.37 -25.52
C GLN A 98 -6.87 -67.06 -25.27
N ASP A 99 -5.99 -67.87 -25.83
CA ASP A 99 -4.52 -67.65 -25.71
C ASP A 99 -4.06 -66.35 -26.39
N TYR A 100 -4.65 -66.02 -27.55
CA TYR A 100 -4.36 -64.72 -28.21
C TYR A 100 -4.88 -63.53 -27.38
N LEU A 101 -6.07 -63.65 -26.80
CA LEU A 101 -6.62 -62.58 -25.94
C LEU A 101 -5.76 -62.36 -24.70
N ASN A 102 -5.26 -63.43 -24.08
CA ASN A 102 -4.37 -63.39 -22.95
C ASN A 102 -3.01 -62.76 -23.32
N ALA A 103 -2.42 -63.18 -24.44
CA ALA A 103 -1.14 -62.63 -24.94
C ALA A 103 -1.27 -61.14 -25.31
N LYS A 104 -2.38 -60.74 -25.95
CA LYS A 104 -2.69 -59.37 -26.31
C LYS A 104 -2.87 -58.52 -25.07
N SER A 105 -3.65 -58.94 -24.09
CA SER A 105 -3.89 -58.26 -22.83
C SER A 105 -2.58 -58.04 -22.05
N ALA A 106 -1.69 -59.05 -22.04
CA ALA A 106 -0.38 -58.91 -21.42
C ALA A 106 0.53 -57.92 -22.16
N SER A 107 0.49 -57.90 -23.49
CA SER A 107 1.21 -56.92 -24.31
C SER A 107 0.72 -55.49 -24.12
N ASP A 108 -0.61 -55.31 -24.14
CA ASP A 108 -1.25 -53.99 -23.95
C ASP A 108 -0.95 -53.45 -22.55
N SER A 109 -0.94 -54.30 -21.53
CA SER A 109 -0.59 -53.91 -20.14
C SER A 109 0.87 -53.47 -20.01
N ARG A 110 1.81 -54.18 -20.70
CA ARG A 110 3.22 -53.78 -20.72
C ARG A 110 3.43 -52.44 -21.43
N GLN A 111 2.78 -52.24 -22.58
CA GLN A 111 2.83 -50.96 -23.29
C GLN A 111 2.29 -49.79 -22.47
N MET A 112 1.18 -50.04 -21.76
CA MET A 112 0.58 -49.05 -20.88
C MET A 112 1.49 -48.68 -19.72
N ASN A 113 2.12 -49.65 -19.10
CA ASN A 113 3.07 -49.40 -17.99
C ASN A 113 4.30 -48.61 -18.50
N SER A 114 4.87 -49.00 -19.65
CA SER A 114 5.99 -48.25 -20.24
C SER A 114 5.62 -46.84 -20.64
N ALA A 115 4.40 -46.61 -21.16
CA ALA A 115 3.90 -45.28 -21.48
C ALA A 115 3.68 -44.42 -20.22
N LYS A 116 3.21 -45.04 -19.16
CA LYS A 116 3.03 -44.37 -17.86
C LYS A 116 4.39 -43.99 -17.26
N GLU A 117 5.37 -44.85 -17.30
CA GLU A 117 6.73 -44.59 -16.86
C GLU A 117 7.35 -43.43 -17.63
N LEU A 118 7.26 -43.44 -18.97
CA LEU A 118 7.73 -42.35 -19.84
C LEU A 118 7.00 -41.03 -19.52
N ALA A 119 5.69 -41.03 -19.35
CA ALA A 119 4.93 -39.84 -18.96
C ALA A 119 5.39 -39.31 -17.60
N THR A 120 5.66 -40.18 -16.63
CA THR A 120 6.16 -39.79 -15.30
C THR A 120 7.58 -39.17 -15.41
N LEU A 121 8.47 -39.77 -16.18
CA LEU A 121 9.81 -39.23 -16.40
C LEU A 121 9.77 -37.85 -17.08
N LEU A 122 8.96 -37.72 -18.12
CA LEU A 122 8.74 -36.42 -18.80
C LEU A 122 8.10 -35.38 -17.90
N GLY A 123 7.12 -35.76 -17.08
CA GLY A 123 6.49 -34.95 -16.10
C GLY A 123 7.51 -34.38 -15.11
N ARG A 124 8.30 -35.23 -14.50
CA ARG A 124 9.38 -34.84 -13.56
C ARG A 124 10.44 -33.97 -14.21
N LYS A 125 10.89 -34.30 -15.45
CA LYS A 125 11.88 -33.50 -16.17
C LYS A 125 11.38 -32.10 -16.45
N ASN A 126 10.12 -31.93 -16.83
CA ASN A 126 9.57 -30.66 -17.26
C ASN A 126 8.99 -29.83 -16.10
N SER A 127 8.67 -30.46 -14.96
CA SER A 127 8.09 -29.77 -13.81
C SER A 127 8.98 -28.67 -13.26
N ALA A 128 10.29 -28.88 -13.19
CA ALA A 128 11.24 -27.86 -12.70
C ALA A 128 11.29 -26.63 -13.61
N ASN A 129 11.21 -26.81 -14.94
CA ASN A 129 11.19 -25.69 -15.88
C ASN A 129 9.87 -24.91 -15.80
N ARG A 130 8.75 -25.63 -15.65
CA ARG A 130 7.44 -25.02 -15.52
C ARG A 130 7.26 -24.29 -14.20
N LEU A 131 7.80 -24.84 -13.11
CA LEU A 131 7.85 -24.16 -11.82
C LEU A 131 8.61 -22.83 -11.91
N ARG A 132 9.80 -22.83 -12.54
CA ARG A 132 10.58 -21.60 -12.76
C ARG A 132 9.83 -20.54 -13.58
N GLN A 133 9.03 -20.96 -14.57
CA GLN A 133 8.21 -20.04 -15.36
C GLN A 133 7.12 -19.41 -14.51
N TYR A 134 6.43 -20.20 -13.67
CA TYR A 134 5.43 -19.69 -12.75
C TYR A 134 6.04 -18.74 -11.71
N GLU A 135 7.16 -19.14 -11.10
CA GLU A 135 7.91 -18.29 -10.19
C GLU A 135 8.32 -16.96 -10.82
N ALA A 136 8.74 -16.95 -12.07
CA ALA A 136 9.13 -15.74 -12.78
C ALA A 136 7.93 -14.80 -13.02
N ILE A 137 6.76 -15.35 -13.34
CA ILE A 137 5.51 -14.58 -13.50
C ILE A 137 5.08 -14.01 -12.15
N ASP A 138 5.02 -14.83 -11.12
CA ASP A 138 4.62 -14.40 -9.76
C ASP A 138 5.57 -13.32 -9.21
N MET A 139 6.87 -13.46 -9.48
CA MET A 139 7.87 -12.46 -9.10
C MET A 139 7.65 -11.12 -9.83
N ALA A 140 7.32 -11.16 -11.12
CA ALA A 140 7.05 -9.96 -11.90
C ALA A 140 5.76 -9.27 -11.42
N ASP A 141 4.72 -10.03 -11.12
CA ASP A 141 3.45 -9.51 -10.62
C ASP A 141 3.61 -8.90 -9.22
N ASN A 142 4.29 -9.57 -8.31
CA ASN A 142 4.59 -9.06 -6.96
C ASN A 142 5.48 -7.82 -6.99
N ALA A 143 6.50 -7.79 -7.86
CA ALA A 143 7.33 -6.60 -8.06
C ALA A 143 6.51 -5.42 -8.60
N SER A 144 5.58 -5.68 -9.53
CA SER A 144 4.66 -4.67 -10.06
C SER A 144 3.72 -4.12 -8.98
N GLU A 145 3.20 -4.99 -8.11
CA GLU A 145 2.32 -4.58 -7.01
C GLU A 145 3.07 -3.73 -5.97
N ILE A 146 4.28 -4.14 -5.58
CA ILE A 146 5.15 -3.36 -4.70
C ILE A 146 5.48 -2.00 -5.32
N ALA A 147 5.79 -1.96 -6.62
CA ALA A 147 6.05 -0.71 -7.34
C ALA A 147 4.83 0.23 -7.34
N ARG A 148 3.62 -0.31 -7.56
CA ARG A 148 2.37 0.45 -7.45
C ARG A 148 2.13 0.99 -6.06
N LEU A 149 2.35 0.19 -5.01
CA LEU A 149 2.22 0.63 -3.62
C LEU A 149 3.20 1.78 -3.31
N ASN A 150 4.43 1.68 -3.79
CA ASN A 150 5.43 2.74 -3.64
C ASN A 150 5.04 4.02 -4.40
N ASP A 151 4.51 3.90 -5.60
CA ASP A 151 3.99 5.02 -6.40
C ASP A 151 2.81 5.71 -5.69
N TYR A 152 1.88 4.93 -5.12
CA TYR A 152 0.80 5.45 -4.29
C TYR A 152 1.31 6.16 -3.04
N ALA A 153 2.29 5.57 -2.34
CA ALA A 153 2.90 6.18 -1.16
C ALA A 153 3.54 7.53 -1.50
N ASN A 154 4.27 7.61 -2.62
CA ASN A 154 4.91 8.84 -3.08
C ASN A 154 3.89 9.92 -3.49
N ARG A 155 2.83 9.56 -4.20
CA ARG A 155 1.76 10.50 -4.55
C ARG A 155 1.03 11.01 -3.31
N MET A 156 0.72 10.12 -2.38
CA MET A 156 0.06 10.49 -1.12
C MET A 156 0.97 11.34 -0.24
N TYR A 157 2.28 11.11 -0.23
CA TYR A 157 3.23 11.97 0.47
C TYR A 157 3.13 13.43 0.00
N ASN A 158 3.03 13.67 -1.32
CA ASN A 158 2.85 15.01 -1.86
C ASN A 158 1.51 15.63 -1.39
N VAL A 159 0.41 14.90 -1.49
CA VAL A 159 -0.92 15.35 -1.01
C VAL A 159 -0.88 15.62 0.49
N ASP A 160 -0.30 14.73 1.27
CA ASP A 160 -0.16 14.86 2.72
C ASP A 160 0.69 16.07 3.10
N SER A 161 1.77 16.36 2.37
CA SER A 161 2.61 17.52 2.59
C SER A 161 1.85 18.84 2.39
N TYR A 162 0.98 18.91 1.38
CA TYR A 162 0.09 20.05 1.18
C TYR A 162 -0.97 20.15 2.29
N ALA A 163 -1.56 19.02 2.69
CA ALA A 163 -2.55 18.97 3.76
C ALA A 163 -1.96 19.40 5.11
N ILE A 164 -0.73 18.97 5.43
CA ILE A 164 0.01 19.37 6.63
C ILE A 164 0.30 20.87 6.62
N LYS A 165 0.76 21.41 5.48
CA LYS A 165 1.00 22.84 5.32
C LYS A 165 -0.27 23.64 5.47
N ALA A 166 -1.36 23.23 4.82
CA ALA A 166 -2.66 23.89 4.92
C ALA A 166 -3.23 23.84 6.35
N ALA A 167 -3.07 22.72 7.04
CA ALA A 167 -3.49 22.57 8.44
C ALA A 167 -2.69 23.45 9.41
N GLY A 168 -1.43 23.75 9.10
CA GLY A 168 -0.58 24.65 9.86
C GLY A 168 -0.87 26.13 9.63
N GLN A 169 -1.64 26.46 8.57
CA GLN A 169 -2.08 27.82 8.36
C GLN A 169 -3.19 28.17 9.37
N GLY A 170 -3.04 29.26 10.08
CA GLY A 170 -4.05 29.79 10.99
C GLY A 170 -5.34 30.15 10.24
N ASN A 171 -6.43 30.26 10.97
CA ASN A 171 -7.69 30.72 10.41
C ASN A 171 -7.55 32.21 10.00
N PRO A 172 -7.68 32.56 8.71
CA PRO A 172 -7.50 33.94 8.26
C PRO A 172 -8.46 34.93 8.91
N PHE A 173 -9.67 34.49 9.30
CA PHE A 173 -10.64 35.32 10.02
C PHE A 173 -10.18 35.67 11.44
N LEU A 174 -9.52 34.74 12.13
CA LEU A 174 -8.95 35.00 13.46
C LEU A 174 -7.70 35.89 13.36
N GLN A 175 -6.92 35.74 12.29
CA GLN A 175 -5.77 36.60 12.04
C GLN A 175 -6.20 38.04 11.77
N ILE A 176 -7.14 38.26 10.85
CA ILE A 176 -7.69 39.59 10.58
C ILE A 176 -8.34 40.18 11.84
N GLY A 177 -9.09 39.39 12.59
CA GLY A 177 -9.69 39.85 13.85
C GLY A 177 -8.65 40.28 14.87
N SER A 178 -7.53 39.55 15.01
CA SER A 178 -6.45 39.92 15.93
C SER A 178 -5.70 41.17 15.49
N GLU A 179 -5.47 41.35 14.19
CA GLU A 179 -4.82 42.52 13.61
C GLU A 179 -5.66 43.78 13.76
N VAL A 180 -6.97 43.68 13.51
CA VAL A 180 -7.92 44.80 13.70
C VAL A 180 -8.02 45.22 15.15
N LEU A 181 -8.18 44.27 16.06
CA LEU A 181 -8.25 44.57 17.51
C LEU A 181 -6.92 45.08 18.04
N GLY A 182 -5.79 44.50 17.61
CA GLY A 182 -4.47 44.96 17.98
C GLY A 182 -4.14 46.35 17.46
N GLY A 183 -4.50 46.64 16.20
CA GLY A 183 -4.36 47.97 15.59
C GLY A 183 -5.21 49.01 16.28
N TYR A 184 -6.49 48.71 16.57
CA TYR A 184 -7.38 49.63 17.27
C TYR A 184 -6.91 49.91 18.69
N GLY A 185 -6.49 48.90 19.44
CA GLY A 185 -5.91 49.04 20.77
C GLY A 185 -4.62 49.85 20.76
N GLY A 186 -3.77 49.65 19.78
CA GLY A 186 -2.50 50.42 19.60
C GLY A 186 -2.75 51.91 19.33
N VAL A 187 -3.71 52.22 18.45
CA VAL A 187 -4.07 53.61 18.13
C VAL A 187 -4.71 54.33 19.35
N MET A 188 -5.55 53.62 20.09
CA MET A 188 -6.14 54.19 21.33
C MET A 188 -5.07 54.47 22.39
N LEU A 189 -4.15 53.55 22.64
CA LEU A 189 -3.05 53.74 23.57
C LEU A 189 -2.11 54.88 23.13
N GLY A 190 -1.79 54.95 21.84
CA GLY A 190 -0.98 56.05 21.31
C GLY A 190 -1.58 57.42 21.51
N ASN A 191 -2.90 57.55 21.27
CA ASN A 191 -3.61 58.79 21.46
C ASN A 191 -3.72 59.20 22.97
N GLU A 192 -3.88 58.22 23.87
CA GLU A 192 -3.93 58.51 25.30
C GLU A 192 -2.56 58.88 25.87
N LEU A 193 -1.51 58.21 25.40
CA LEU A 193 -0.09 58.56 25.75
C LEU A 193 0.27 59.95 25.26
N ASP A 194 -0.11 60.33 24.04
CA ASP A 194 0.13 61.68 23.50
C ASP A 194 -0.60 62.76 24.32
N LYS A 195 -1.80 62.48 24.79
CA LYS A 195 -2.51 63.39 25.72
C LYS A 195 -1.78 63.53 27.07
N LEU A 196 -1.34 62.43 27.67
CA LEU A 196 -0.63 62.44 28.93
C LEU A 196 0.71 63.17 28.82
N VAL A 197 1.43 63.01 27.72
CA VAL A 197 2.67 63.71 27.43
C VAL A 197 2.40 65.22 27.27
N LYS A 198 1.39 65.61 26.52
CA LYS A 198 1.00 67.02 26.36
C LYS A 198 0.54 67.66 27.67
N ASP A 199 -0.22 66.97 28.51
CA ASP A 199 -0.64 67.43 29.80
C ASP A 199 0.52 67.54 30.80
N SER A 200 1.48 66.63 30.78
CA SER A 200 2.69 66.70 31.61
C SER A 200 3.62 67.84 31.18
N VAL A 201 3.74 68.10 29.88
CA VAL A 201 4.52 69.24 29.36
C VAL A 201 3.85 70.59 29.74
N LYS A 202 2.53 70.66 29.66
CA LYS A 202 1.78 71.84 30.11
C LYS A 202 1.93 72.13 31.59
N SER A 203 1.90 71.09 32.44
CA SER A 203 2.10 71.23 33.88
C SER A 203 3.54 71.63 34.25
N ALA A 204 4.54 71.15 33.51
CA ALA A 204 5.93 71.51 33.73
C ALA A 204 6.30 72.91 33.19
N GLY A 205 5.63 73.42 32.14
CA GLY A 205 5.86 74.74 31.56
C GLY A 205 5.19 75.90 32.35
N GLY A 206 4.36 75.59 33.33
CA GLY A 206 3.65 76.56 34.12
C GLY A 206 4.42 77.14 35.37
N VAL A 207 5.68 76.73 35.59
CA VAL A 207 6.42 77.10 36.81
C VAL A 207 7.55 78.11 36.52
N ALA A 208 7.64 78.64 35.33
CA ALA A 208 8.72 79.61 35.03
C ALA A 208 8.18 80.97 34.58
N THR A 209 7.45 81.72 35.47
CA THR A 209 7.34 83.17 35.43
C THR A 209 6.72 83.72 36.73
N LYS A 210 7.53 83.96 37.75
CA LYS A 210 7.42 85.04 38.72
C LYS A 210 8.74 85.49 39.20
#